data_c0d8cbec73e22f6de8a5808005a7e436
#
_entry.id   c0d8cbec73e22f6de8a5808005a7e436
#
_cell.length_a   1.000
_cell.length_b   1.000
_cell.length_c   1.000
_cell.angle_alpha   90.00
_cell.angle_beta   90.00
_cell.angle_gamma   90.00
#
_symmetry.space_group_name_H-M   'P 1'
#
loop_
_entity.id
_entity.type
_entity.pdbx_description
1 polymer ?
#
loop_
_entity_poly.entity_id
_entity_poly.type
_entity_poly.pdbx_seq_one_letter_code
_entity_poly.pdbx_strand_id
1 'polypeptide(L)'
;ILPTTTPTQFDPAAMHHSVNRILRQQPAAVYLTHFARVDEVQRLGGDLHRLIDAHVAIAERERDADPDREARILTGLWALMDAEAERQGWRLGREQWREVLRADIELNAQGLHHWLDHA
;
A
#
# COMPACT_ATOMS: atom_id res chain seq x y z
N ILE A 1 -6.88 2.50 -4.78
CA ILE A 1 -6.72 2.25 -3.34
C ILE A 1 -5.29 1.84 -3.06
N LEU A 2 -4.76 2.24 -1.91
CA LEU A 2 -3.38 2.02 -1.52
C LEU A 2 -3.31 1.78 -0.02
N PRO A 3 -2.58 0.76 0.46
CA PRO A 3 -2.39 0.59 1.89
C PRO A 3 -1.50 1.70 2.46
N THR A 4 -1.68 2.00 3.73
CA THR A 4 -0.83 2.93 4.47
C THR A 4 0.12 2.12 5.36
N THR A 5 1.41 2.23 5.11
CA THR A 5 2.44 1.53 5.89
C THR A 5 3.35 2.54 6.61
N THR A 6 2.76 3.60 7.13
CA THR A 6 3.50 4.69 7.76
C THR A 6 4.29 4.24 8.99
N PRO A 7 5.38 4.94 9.34
CA PRO A 7 6.24 4.55 10.45
C PRO A 7 5.49 4.35 11.76
N THR A 8 5.99 3.42 12.57
CA THR A 8 5.62 3.06 13.93
C THR A 8 4.35 2.24 14.10
N GLN A 9 3.45 2.19 13.15
CA GLN A 9 2.14 1.56 13.34
C GLN A 9 1.81 0.42 12.37
N PHE A 10 2.67 0.13 11.40
CA PHE A 10 2.34 -0.88 10.41
C PHE A 10 2.34 -2.29 11.01
N ASP A 11 1.21 -2.97 10.88
CA ASP A 11 1.01 -4.37 11.28
C ASP A 11 0.17 -5.03 10.19
N PRO A 12 0.80 -5.79 9.28
CA PRO A 12 0.07 -6.35 8.14
C PRO A 12 -1.03 -7.33 8.55
N ALA A 13 -0.81 -8.13 9.58
CA ALA A 13 -1.83 -9.07 10.04
C ALA A 13 -3.07 -8.33 10.58
N ALA A 14 -2.85 -7.30 11.39
CA ALA A 14 -3.94 -6.48 11.92
C ALA A 14 -4.67 -5.74 10.80
N MET A 15 -3.93 -5.24 9.81
CA MET A 15 -4.53 -4.54 8.67
C MET A 15 -5.42 -5.48 7.84
N HIS A 16 -4.95 -6.68 7.53
CA HIS A 16 -5.75 -7.69 6.85
C HIS A 16 -7.01 -8.03 7.65
N HIS A 17 -6.86 -8.18 8.96
CA HIS A 17 -8.00 -8.49 9.84
C HIS A 17 -9.05 -7.37 9.80
N SER A 18 -8.62 -6.12 9.87
CA SER A 18 -9.51 -4.96 9.82
C SER A 18 -10.26 -4.88 8.48
N VAL A 19 -9.56 -5.09 7.37
CA VAL A 19 -10.18 -5.10 6.04
C VAL A 19 -11.23 -6.22 5.96
N ASN A 20 -10.90 -7.42 6.45
CA ASN A 20 -11.84 -8.55 6.47
C ASN A 20 -13.08 -8.25 7.30
N ARG A 21 -12.94 -7.56 8.43
CA ARG A 21 -14.10 -7.17 9.25
C ARG A 21 -15.03 -6.24 8.49
N ILE A 22 -14.48 -5.28 7.74
CA ILE A 22 -15.28 -4.38 6.91
C ILE A 22 -15.99 -5.16 5.81
N LEU A 23 -15.26 -6.03 5.10
CA LEU A 23 -15.83 -6.82 4.00
C LEU A 23 -16.96 -7.75 4.45
N ARG A 24 -16.85 -8.31 5.66
CA ARG A 24 -17.89 -9.19 6.21
C ARG A 24 -19.21 -8.47 6.48
N GLN A 25 -19.18 -7.16 6.66
CA GLN A 25 -20.41 -6.37 6.81
C GLN A 25 -21.15 -6.19 5.48
N GLN A 26 -20.48 -6.50 4.37
CA GLN A 26 -21.03 -6.33 3.01
C GLN A 26 -21.61 -4.93 2.77
N PRO A 27 -20.88 -3.86 3.10
CA PRO A 27 -21.41 -2.51 2.92
C PRO A 27 -21.53 -2.16 1.45
N ALA A 28 -22.53 -1.35 1.11
CA ALA A 28 -22.68 -0.83 -0.25
C ALA A 28 -21.59 0.19 -0.55
N ALA A 29 -21.12 0.91 0.45
CA ALA A 29 -20.07 1.93 0.34
C ALA A 29 -19.35 2.08 1.66
N VAL A 30 -18.13 2.62 1.61
CA VAL A 30 -17.31 2.96 2.78
C VAL A 30 -16.84 4.40 2.64
N TYR A 31 -16.84 5.13 3.76
CA TYR A 31 -16.33 6.49 3.81
C TYR A 31 -14.95 6.47 4.48
N LEU A 32 -13.92 6.87 3.73
CA LEU A 32 -12.55 6.88 4.22
C LEU A 32 -12.19 8.26 4.79
N THR A 33 -11.32 8.27 5.79
CA THR A 33 -10.93 9.50 6.50
C THR A 33 -10.35 10.56 5.57
N HIS A 34 -9.50 10.16 4.63
CA HIS A 34 -8.79 11.06 3.71
C HIS A 34 -9.35 11.06 2.29
N PHE A 35 -10.35 10.25 2.04
CA PHE A 35 -11.00 10.15 0.75
C PHE A 35 -12.50 10.18 0.99
N ALA A 36 -13.23 10.52 -0.05
CA ALA A 36 -14.67 10.54 0.05
C ALA A 36 -15.24 9.11 0.09
N ARG A 37 -16.39 8.93 -0.47
CA ARG A 37 -17.08 7.66 -0.53
C ARG A 37 -16.37 6.67 -1.47
N VAL A 38 -16.27 5.42 -1.04
CA VAL A 38 -15.72 4.32 -1.86
C VAL A 38 -16.83 3.32 -2.14
N ASP A 39 -17.10 3.10 -3.43
CA ASP A 39 -18.00 2.05 -3.91
C ASP A 39 -17.18 0.81 -4.30
N GLU A 40 -17.82 -0.23 -4.82
CA GLU A 40 -17.16 -1.49 -5.22
C GLU A 40 -16.29 -2.05 -4.09
N VAL A 41 -16.82 -2.05 -2.88
CA VAL A 41 -16.09 -2.34 -1.65
C VAL A 41 -15.41 -3.72 -1.69
N GLN A 42 -16.08 -4.74 -2.21
CA GLN A 42 -15.51 -6.09 -2.27
C GLN A 42 -14.31 -6.17 -3.21
N ARG A 43 -14.39 -5.53 -4.37
CA ARG A 43 -13.29 -5.50 -5.33
C ARG A 43 -12.09 -4.73 -4.77
N LEU A 44 -12.32 -3.54 -4.22
CA LEU A 44 -11.27 -2.71 -3.68
C LEU A 44 -10.65 -3.32 -2.42
N GLY A 45 -11.46 -4.01 -1.59
CA GLY A 45 -10.93 -4.75 -0.45
C GLY A 45 -10.00 -5.88 -0.87
N GLY A 46 -10.34 -6.61 -1.94
CA GLY A 46 -9.47 -7.62 -2.52
C GLY A 46 -8.17 -7.03 -3.04
N ASP A 47 -8.26 -5.91 -3.75
CA ASP A 47 -7.08 -5.19 -4.22
C ASP A 47 -6.21 -4.72 -3.06
N LEU A 48 -6.83 -4.24 -1.98
CA LEU A 48 -6.09 -3.78 -0.80
C LEU A 48 -5.34 -4.93 -0.13
N HIS A 49 -5.96 -6.09 0.04
CA HIS A 49 -5.27 -7.29 0.55
C HIS A 49 -4.07 -7.65 -0.31
N ARG A 50 -4.24 -7.67 -1.62
CA ARG A 50 -3.17 -7.98 -2.56
C ARG A 50 -2.02 -6.97 -2.45
N LEU A 51 -2.35 -5.68 -2.34
CA LEU A 51 -1.34 -4.62 -2.22
C LEU A 51 -0.61 -4.66 -0.87
N ILE A 52 -1.29 -4.98 0.23
CA ILE A 52 -0.64 -5.18 1.52
C ILE A 52 0.41 -6.30 1.40
N ASP A 53 0.03 -7.43 0.84
CA ASP A 53 0.94 -8.55 0.65
C ASP A 53 2.12 -8.19 -0.27
N ALA A 54 1.88 -7.41 -1.32
CA ALA A 54 2.93 -6.96 -2.22
C ALA A 54 3.92 -6.02 -1.51
N HIS A 55 3.43 -5.11 -0.66
CA HIS A 55 4.28 -4.23 0.13
C HIS A 55 5.16 -5.05 1.09
N VAL A 56 4.57 -6.01 1.78
CA VAL A 56 5.30 -6.91 2.69
C VAL A 56 6.37 -7.69 1.93
N ALA A 57 6.03 -8.25 0.77
CA ALA A 57 6.97 -9.03 -0.04
C ALA A 57 8.16 -8.18 -0.49
N ILE A 58 7.92 -6.93 -0.89
CA ILE A 58 8.99 -6.00 -1.28
C ILE A 58 9.91 -5.74 -0.08
N ALA A 59 9.33 -5.45 1.10
CA ALA A 59 10.12 -5.21 2.31
C ALA A 59 10.96 -6.43 2.69
N GLU A 60 10.36 -7.61 2.71
CA GLU A 60 11.06 -8.85 3.07
C GLU A 60 12.22 -9.16 2.12
N ARG A 61 12.02 -8.92 0.83
CA ARG A 61 13.07 -9.13 -0.17
C ARG A 61 14.31 -8.26 0.09
N GLU A 62 14.10 -7.07 0.65
CA GLU A 62 15.18 -6.11 0.91
C GLU A 62 15.65 -6.10 2.37
N ARG A 63 15.23 -7.07 3.18
CA ARG A 63 15.48 -7.11 4.63
C ARG A 63 16.96 -6.91 4.99
N ASP A 64 17.86 -7.54 4.24
CA ASP A 64 19.29 -7.53 4.55
C ASP A 64 20.09 -6.55 3.69
N ALA A 65 19.46 -5.59 3.05
CA ALA A 65 20.07 -4.69 2.09
C ALA A 65 20.61 -3.38 2.73
N ASP A 66 21.01 -3.40 3.99
CA ASP A 66 21.62 -2.22 4.63
C ASP A 66 22.97 -1.87 3.97
N PRO A 67 23.30 -0.57 3.82
CA PRO A 67 22.54 0.60 4.28
C PRO A 67 21.47 1.09 3.30
N ASP A 68 21.33 0.48 2.14
CA ASP A 68 20.46 0.96 1.06
C ASP A 68 19.04 0.43 1.14
N ARG A 69 18.66 -0.20 2.26
CA ARG A 69 17.40 -0.92 2.39
C ARG A 69 16.18 -0.04 2.10
N GLU A 70 16.10 1.15 2.71
CA GLU A 70 14.96 2.03 2.49
C GLU A 70 14.86 2.47 1.04
N ALA A 71 15.98 2.85 0.42
CA ALA A 71 16.00 3.27 -0.99
C ALA A 71 15.59 2.13 -1.92
N ARG A 72 15.98 0.90 -1.61
CA ARG A 72 15.61 -0.27 -2.41
C ARG A 72 14.12 -0.62 -2.24
N ILE A 73 13.59 -0.47 -1.04
CA ILE A 73 12.14 -0.62 -0.80
C ILE A 73 11.39 0.44 -1.62
N LEU A 74 11.83 1.69 -1.58
CA LEU A 74 11.21 2.77 -2.35
C LEU A 74 11.18 2.45 -3.85
N THR A 75 12.30 2.00 -4.40
CA THR A 75 12.39 1.59 -5.80
C THR A 75 11.39 0.48 -6.12
N GLY A 76 11.29 -0.52 -5.24
CA GLY A 76 10.34 -1.62 -5.38
C GLY A 76 8.89 -1.15 -5.36
N LEU A 77 8.56 -0.20 -4.49
CA LEU A 77 7.21 0.36 -4.40
C LEU A 77 6.84 1.14 -5.67
N TRP A 78 7.77 1.90 -6.24
CA TRP A 78 7.50 2.58 -7.52
C TRP A 78 7.25 1.59 -8.65
N ALA A 79 8.02 0.50 -8.70
CA ALA A 79 7.78 -0.56 -9.69
C ALA A 79 6.40 -1.20 -9.49
N LEU A 80 5.99 -1.42 -8.24
CA LEU A 80 4.65 -1.91 -7.92
C LEU A 80 3.58 -0.94 -8.41
N MET A 81 3.78 0.36 -8.22
CA MET A 81 2.81 1.36 -8.68
C MET A 81 2.73 1.43 -10.19
N ASP A 82 3.85 1.32 -10.90
CA ASP A 82 3.84 1.24 -12.37
C ASP A 82 2.99 0.05 -12.84
N ALA A 83 3.17 -1.12 -12.23
CA ALA A 83 2.39 -2.31 -12.57
C ALA A 83 0.91 -2.13 -12.21
N GLU A 84 0.63 -1.49 -11.10
CA GLU A 84 -0.75 -1.25 -10.66
C GLU A 84 -1.47 -0.26 -11.56
N ALA A 85 -0.79 0.79 -12.00
CA ALA A 85 -1.33 1.77 -12.94
C ALA A 85 -1.77 1.08 -14.23
N GLU A 86 -0.94 0.17 -14.74
CA GLU A 86 -1.25 -0.59 -15.94
C GLU A 86 -2.41 -1.57 -15.70
N ARG A 87 -2.38 -2.30 -14.58
CA ARG A 87 -3.43 -3.26 -14.21
C ARG A 87 -4.80 -2.59 -14.06
N GLN A 88 -4.85 -1.44 -13.42
CA GLN A 88 -6.09 -0.71 -13.15
C GLN A 88 -6.50 0.23 -14.31
N GLY A 89 -5.62 0.43 -15.27
CA GLY A 89 -5.90 1.34 -16.39
C GLY A 89 -6.04 2.79 -15.94
N TRP A 90 -5.14 3.27 -15.09
CA TRP A 90 -5.19 4.66 -14.63
C TRP A 90 -5.10 5.63 -15.80
N ARG A 91 -5.98 6.63 -15.78
CA ARG A 91 -6.09 7.59 -16.90
C ARG A 91 -5.08 8.71 -16.85
N LEU A 92 -4.56 9.02 -15.66
CA LEU A 92 -3.51 10.03 -15.52
C LEU A 92 -2.20 9.52 -16.14
N GLY A 93 -1.43 10.42 -16.73
CA GLY A 93 -0.09 10.10 -17.19
C GLY A 93 0.83 9.73 -16.02
N ARG A 94 1.89 8.96 -16.32
CA ARG A 94 2.81 8.44 -15.30
C ARG A 94 3.39 9.55 -14.42
N GLU A 95 3.82 10.66 -14.99
CA GLU A 95 4.38 11.77 -14.21
C GLU A 95 3.33 12.37 -13.27
N GLN A 96 2.09 12.46 -13.73
CA GLN A 96 1.00 13.03 -12.94
C GLN A 96 0.64 12.18 -11.74
N TRP A 97 0.43 10.86 -11.93
CA TRP A 97 0.07 10.02 -10.81
C TRP A 97 1.24 9.79 -9.85
N ARG A 98 2.48 9.81 -10.35
CA ARG A 98 3.66 9.76 -9.48
C ARG A 98 3.73 10.99 -8.58
N GLU A 99 3.45 12.16 -9.11
CA GLU A 99 3.44 13.39 -8.30
C GLU A 99 2.37 13.34 -7.21
N VAL A 100 1.18 12.84 -7.55
CA VAL A 100 0.08 12.69 -6.58
C VAL A 100 0.45 11.72 -5.45
N LEU A 101 1.11 10.61 -5.77
CA LEU A 101 1.41 9.54 -4.81
C LEU A 101 2.75 9.68 -4.13
N ARG A 102 3.58 10.63 -4.51
CA ARG A 102 4.98 10.72 -4.03
C ARG A 102 5.09 10.68 -2.51
N ALA A 103 4.37 11.54 -1.81
CA ALA A 103 4.45 11.61 -0.37
C ALA A 103 4.01 10.30 0.29
N ASP A 104 2.94 9.69 -0.22
CA ASP A 104 2.42 8.45 0.33
C ASP A 104 3.39 7.28 0.12
N ILE A 105 4.00 7.20 -1.06
CA ILE A 105 4.95 6.12 -1.37
C ILE A 105 6.23 6.27 -0.55
N GLU A 106 6.73 7.49 -0.40
CA GLU A 106 7.90 7.76 0.43
C GLU A 106 7.64 7.39 1.90
N LEU A 107 6.48 7.77 2.45
CA LEU A 107 6.09 7.40 3.80
C LEU A 107 5.92 5.88 3.95
N ASN A 108 5.37 5.23 2.95
CA ASN A 108 5.22 3.78 2.97
C ASN A 108 6.59 3.08 3.01
N ALA A 109 7.55 3.56 2.23
CA ALA A 109 8.91 3.00 2.25
C ALA A 109 9.56 3.17 3.63
N GLN A 110 9.43 4.34 4.24
CA GLN A 110 9.94 4.61 5.58
C GLN A 110 9.30 3.66 6.61
N GLY A 111 8.00 3.49 6.53
CA GLY A 111 7.26 2.62 7.45
C GLY A 111 7.63 1.16 7.32
N LEU A 112 7.80 0.66 6.11
CA LEU A 112 8.24 -0.71 5.86
C LEU A 112 9.67 -0.93 6.37
N HIS A 113 10.55 0.03 6.14
CA HIS A 113 11.92 -0.02 6.65
C HIS A 113 11.93 -0.11 8.18
N HIS A 114 11.14 0.72 8.84
CA HIS A 114 10.99 0.71 10.30
C HIS A 114 10.39 -0.61 10.78
N TRP A 115 9.35 -1.10 10.11
CA TRP A 115 8.66 -2.33 10.48
C TRP A 115 9.60 -3.54 10.48
N LEU A 116 10.51 -3.64 9.51
CA LEU A 116 11.46 -4.75 9.42
C LEU A 116 12.35 -4.85 10.68
N ASP A 117 12.66 -3.73 11.32
CA ASP A 117 13.48 -3.69 12.51
C ASP A 117 12.72 -4.10 13.78
N HIS A 118 11.39 -4.12 13.72
CA HIS A 118 10.52 -4.35 14.88
C HIS A 118 9.56 -5.53 14.69
N ALA A 119 9.66 -6.20 13.57
CA ALA A 119 8.79 -7.35 13.27
C ALA A 119 9.32 -8.64 13.87
#